data_a7976b9c38e18fed043a8a56ff51329b
#
_entry.id   a7976b9c38e18fed043a8a56ff51329b
#
_cell.length_a   1.000
_cell.length_b   1.000
_cell.length_c   1.000
_cell.angle_alpha   90.00
_cell.angle_beta   90.00
_cell.angle_gamma   90.00
#
_symmetry.space_group_name_H-M   'P 1'
#
loop_
_entity.id
_entity.type
_entity.pdbx_description
1 polymer ?
#
loop_
_entity_poly.entity_id
_entity_poly.type
_entity_poly.pdbx_seq_one_letter_code
_entity_poly.pdbx_strand_id
1 'polypeptide(L)'
;DSNKKFRTEVTAGGALMKASGVYRITVQYVTENISDTTTFEFGGSTVTPSTNDNSGTITDTTISISGTNELIEYTISGGELYSITTDQDFNSLIISMDSSGTGILSLTIPRTILDSTFEGNDDDFIVLVDGDEPLFYEIKNTYSHRTLSIQLQSGSEEIEIIGSKVIRN
;
A
#
# COMPACT_ATOMS: atom_id res chain seq x y z
N ASP A 1 5.62 -5.08 37.97
CA ASP A 1 5.82 -5.82 36.68
C ASP A 1 5.27 -5.00 35.53
N SER A 2 6.12 -4.17 34.96
CA SER A 2 5.79 -3.45 33.72
C SER A 2 5.94 -4.40 32.58
N ASN A 3 4.84 -4.84 31.99
CA ASN A 3 4.79 -5.60 30.78
C ASN A 3 5.25 -4.69 29.62
N LYS A 4 6.56 -4.55 29.43
CA LYS A 4 7.16 -3.74 28.37
C LYS A 4 6.92 -4.44 27.03
N LYS A 5 5.85 -4.07 26.36
CA LYS A 5 5.62 -4.47 24.95
C LYS A 5 6.31 -3.45 24.05
N PHE A 6 7.13 -3.90 23.14
CA PHE A 6 7.56 -3.10 22.02
C PHE A 6 6.86 -3.58 20.75
N ARG A 7 6.63 -2.68 19.83
CA ARG A 7 6.11 -2.98 18.51
C ARG A 7 7.14 -2.54 17.49
N THR A 8 7.43 -3.40 16.54
CA THR A 8 8.25 -3.06 15.39
C THR A 8 7.54 -3.53 14.13
N GLU A 9 7.74 -2.84 13.05
CA GLU A 9 7.21 -3.21 11.74
C GLU A 9 8.36 -3.69 10.88
N VAL A 10 8.11 -4.76 10.14
CA VAL A 10 9.07 -5.32 9.19
C VAL A 10 8.38 -5.38 7.84
N THR A 11 8.91 -4.62 6.88
CA THR A 11 8.41 -4.67 5.52
C THR A 11 8.80 -5.99 4.87
N ALA A 12 7.79 -6.78 4.50
CA ALA A 12 7.99 -8.01 3.75
C ALA A 12 8.28 -7.69 2.29
N GLY A 13 9.50 -7.96 1.83
CA GLY A 13 9.91 -7.71 0.45
C GLY A 13 11.42 -7.56 0.27
N GLY A 14 11.87 -7.34 -0.95
CA GLY A 14 13.27 -7.11 -1.28
C GLY A 14 14.13 -8.36 -1.39
N ALA A 15 15.45 -8.20 -1.24
CA ALA A 15 16.43 -9.23 -1.54
C ALA A 15 16.34 -10.50 -0.68
N LEU A 16 15.72 -10.41 0.48
CA LEU A 16 15.62 -11.53 1.44
C LEU A 16 14.32 -12.34 1.30
N MET A 17 13.30 -11.82 0.61
CA MET A 17 12.01 -12.47 0.44
C MET A 17 11.71 -12.66 -1.05
N LYS A 18 12.40 -13.64 -1.67
CA LYS A 18 12.34 -13.89 -3.12
C LYS A 18 11.39 -15.00 -3.53
N ALA A 19 10.93 -15.80 -2.60
CA ALA A 19 10.06 -16.94 -2.86
C ALA A 19 8.83 -16.91 -1.94
N SER A 20 7.74 -17.48 -2.41
CA SER A 20 6.58 -17.74 -1.53
C SER A 20 6.94 -18.78 -0.47
N GLY A 21 6.43 -18.60 0.74
CA GLY A 21 6.66 -19.53 1.83
C GLY A 21 6.46 -18.92 3.21
N VAL A 22 6.70 -19.73 4.23
CA VAL A 22 6.63 -19.31 5.63
C VAL A 22 7.97 -18.70 6.04
N TYR A 23 7.94 -17.46 6.43
CA TYR A 23 9.10 -16.73 6.93
C TYR A 23 9.01 -16.59 8.45
N ARG A 24 10.18 -16.59 9.08
CA ARG A 24 10.33 -16.42 10.52
C ARG A 24 10.99 -15.08 10.81
N ILE A 25 10.39 -14.29 11.66
CA ILE A 25 10.99 -13.08 12.22
C ILE A 25 11.37 -13.38 13.68
N THR A 26 12.64 -13.17 14.00
CA THR A 26 13.11 -13.21 15.39
C THR A 26 13.59 -11.81 15.76
N VAL A 27 13.04 -11.27 16.82
CA VAL A 27 13.46 -9.97 17.38
C VAL A 27 14.22 -10.26 18.66
N GLN A 28 15.43 -9.71 18.77
CA GLN A 28 16.26 -9.85 19.97
C GLN A 28 16.49 -8.48 20.60
N TYR A 29 16.15 -8.36 21.87
CA TYR A 29 16.47 -7.20 22.67
C TYR A 29 17.81 -7.44 23.38
N VAL A 30 18.84 -6.83 22.82
CA VAL A 30 20.25 -7.15 23.16
C VAL A 30 20.61 -6.84 24.61
N THR A 31 19.99 -5.81 25.19
CA THR A 31 20.32 -5.35 26.55
C THR A 31 19.80 -6.29 27.64
N GLU A 32 18.73 -7.05 27.39
CA GLU A 32 18.12 -7.94 28.38
C GLU A 32 18.15 -9.42 27.95
N ASN A 33 18.80 -9.71 26.81
CA ASN A 33 18.89 -11.04 26.21
C ASN A 33 17.52 -11.75 26.05
N ILE A 34 16.49 -10.95 25.75
CA ILE A 34 15.14 -11.43 25.47
C ILE A 34 14.95 -11.50 23.96
N SER A 35 14.41 -12.62 23.48
CA SER A 35 14.03 -12.77 22.08
C SER A 35 12.59 -13.22 21.97
N ASP A 36 11.92 -12.76 20.94
CA ASP A 36 10.61 -13.24 20.52
C ASP A 36 10.63 -13.60 19.04
N THR A 37 9.84 -14.60 18.67
CA THR A 37 9.84 -15.13 17.31
C THR A 37 8.40 -15.30 16.85
N THR A 38 8.11 -14.75 15.67
CA THR A 38 6.85 -14.96 14.98
C THR A 38 7.08 -15.47 13.56
N THR A 39 6.06 -16.05 12.96
CA THR A 39 6.09 -16.51 11.57
C THR A 39 4.98 -15.84 10.79
N PHE A 40 5.23 -15.61 9.50
CA PHE A 40 4.22 -15.14 8.56
C PHE A 40 4.42 -15.84 7.21
N GLU A 41 3.36 -15.93 6.42
CA GLU A 41 3.42 -16.45 5.05
C GLU A 41 3.58 -15.30 4.06
N PHE A 42 4.45 -15.50 3.07
CA PHE A 42 4.69 -14.56 1.99
C PHE A 42 4.48 -15.25 0.64
N GLY A 43 3.67 -14.65 -0.24
CA GLY A 43 3.53 -15.06 -1.64
C GLY A 43 2.75 -16.35 -1.88
N GLY A 44 1.95 -16.81 -0.97
CA GLY A 44 1.09 -17.98 -1.15
C GLY A 44 -0.28 -17.60 -1.72
N SER A 45 -0.48 -17.81 -3.04
CA SER A 45 -1.80 -17.83 -3.65
C SER A 45 -2.38 -19.24 -3.61
N THR A 46 -3.16 -19.56 -2.59
CA THR A 46 -4.24 -20.56 -2.69
C THR A 46 -5.28 -20.27 -1.62
N VAL A 47 -6.33 -19.60 -2.01
CA VAL A 47 -7.52 -19.42 -1.16
C VAL A 47 -8.32 -20.71 -1.11
N THR A 48 -8.33 -21.37 0.05
CA THR A 48 -9.43 -22.24 0.43
C THR A 48 -10.19 -21.50 1.53
N PRO A 49 -11.50 -21.24 1.38
CA PRO A 49 -12.24 -20.48 2.38
C PRO A 49 -12.44 -21.34 3.64
N SER A 50 -11.88 -20.92 4.74
CA SER A 50 -12.23 -21.39 6.07
C SER A 50 -12.77 -20.24 6.91
N THR A 51 -13.94 -20.48 7.46
CA THR A 51 -14.79 -19.59 8.22
C THR A 51 -14.16 -19.05 9.49
N ASN A 52 -14.41 -17.74 9.73
CA ASN A 52 -14.36 -17.04 11.02
C ASN A 52 -12.97 -16.74 11.59
N ASP A 53 -12.42 -15.61 11.13
CA ASP A 53 -11.68 -14.69 12.00
C ASP A 53 -11.72 -13.30 11.39
N ASN A 54 -11.89 -12.29 12.24
CA ASN A 54 -11.91 -10.85 11.93
C ASN A 54 -10.52 -10.35 11.49
N SER A 55 -9.93 -10.97 10.49
CA SER A 55 -8.71 -10.52 9.82
C SER A 55 -9.12 -9.99 8.44
N GLY A 56 -8.91 -8.72 8.22
CA GLY A 56 -9.27 -8.08 6.95
C GLY A 56 -8.74 -8.87 5.76
N THR A 57 -9.65 -9.33 4.93
CA THR A 57 -9.34 -10.07 3.70
C THR A 57 -8.58 -9.13 2.76
N ILE A 58 -7.33 -9.47 2.44
CA ILE A 58 -6.59 -8.78 1.37
C ILE A 58 -7.10 -9.38 0.06
N THR A 59 -7.74 -8.57 -0.75
CA THR A 59 -8.22 -8.95 -2.08
C THR A 59 -7.35 -8.23 -3.11
N ASP A 60 -6.58 -8.98 -3.89
CA ASP A 60 -5.94 -8.45 -5.09
C ASP A 60 -7.04 -8.13 -6.09
N THR A 61 -7.23 -6.88 -6.38
CA THR A 61 -8.31 -6.40 -7.22
C THR A 61 -7.78 -5.36 -8.20
N THR A 62 -8.44 -5.24 -9.34
CA THR A 62 -8.18 -4.16 -10.29
C THR A 62 -9.36 -3.22 -10.33
N ILE A 63 -9.08 -1.95 -10.51
CA ILE A 63 -10.09 -0.91 -10.72
C ILE A 63 -9.75 -0.09 -11.96
N SER A 64 -10.78 0.24 -12.73
CA SER A 64 -10.60 1.12 -13.89
C SER A 64 -10.54 2.58 -13.47
N ILE A 65 -9.70 3.35 -14.16
CA ILE A 65 -9.71 4.80 -14.04
C ILE A 65 -10.89 5.33 -14.83
N SER A 66 -11.72 6.14 -14.19
CA SER A 66 -12.93 6.70 -14.80
C SER A 66 -12.60 7.48 -16.09
N GLY A 67 -13.31 7.16 -17.16
CA GLY A 67 -13.11 7.78 -18.48
C GLY A 67 -11.96 7.20 -19.30
N THR A 68 -11.31 6.13 -18.84
CA THR A 68 -10.24 5.42 -19.54
C THR A 68 -10.50 3.92 -19.59
N ASN A 69 -9.66 3.17 -20.36
CA ASN A 69 -9.61 1.72 -20.33
C ASN A 69 -8.45 1.19 -19.45
N GLU A 70 -7.76 2.08 -18.76
CA GLU A 70 -6.61 1.74 -17.94
C GLU A 70 -7.05 1.17 -16.58
N LEU A 71 -6.30 0.19 -16.11
CA LEU A 71 -6.54 -0.51 -14.85
C LEU A 71 -5.40 -0.24 -13.87
N ILE A 72 -5.75 -0.09 -12.61
CA ILE A 72 -4.81 -0.05 -11.50
C ILE A 72 -5.03 -1.30 -10.64
N GLU A 73 -3.95 -2.01 -10.36
CA GLU A 73 -3.95 -3.10 -9.38
C GLU A 73 -3.85 -2.52 -7.97
N TYR A 74 -4.69 -3.02 -7.06
CA TYR A 74 -4.65 -2.60 -5.68
C TYR A 74 -4.98 -3.72 -4.70
N THR A 75 -4.53 -3.55 -3.47
CA THR A 75 -4.98 -4.31 -2.31
C THR A 75 -5.38 -3.32 -1.22
N ILE A 76 -6.45 -3.59 -0.51
CA ILE A 76 -6.92 -2.74 0.58
C ILE A 76 -7.30 -3.58 1.79
N SER A 77 -6.97 -3.08 2.97
CA SER A 77 -7.46 -3.58 4.24
C SER A 77 -8.09 -2.44 5.03
N GLY A 78 -9.11 -2.75 5.81
CA GLY A 78 -9.79 -1.76 6.66
C GLY A 78 -10.70 -0.78 5.92
N GLY A 79 -11.00 -1.01 4.65
CA GLY A 79 -11.86 -0.13 3.85
C GLY A 79 -12.26 -0.72 2.52
N GLU A 80 -12.92 0.08 1.70
CA GLU A 80 -13.37 -0.24 0.36
C GLU A 80 -13.05 0.93 -0.58
N LEU A 81 -12.60 0.62 -1.80
CA LEU A 81 -12.28 1.61 -2.81
C LEU A 81 -13.39 1.66 -3.86
N TYR A 82 -13.91 2.85 -4.15
CA TYR A 82 -15.06 3.03 -5.03
C TYR A 82 -14.71 3.48 -6.44
N SER A 83 -13.78 4.43 -6.58
CA SER A 83 -13.41 4.97 -7.88
C SER A 83 -12.02 5.57 -7.87
N ILE A 84 -11.41 5.61 -9.06
CA ILE A 84 -10.20 6.39 -9.33
C ILE A 84 -10.51 7.32 -10.51
N THR A 85 -10.19 8.59 -10.35
CA THR A 85 -10.30 9.63 -11.39
C THR A 85 -8.96 10.34 -11.55
N THR A 86 -8.77 11.01 -12.68
CA THR A 86 -7.58 11.85 -12.92
C THR A 86 -7.95 13.32 -12.78
N ASP A 87 -7.07 14.09 -12.15
CA ASP A 87 -7.08 15.54 -12.23
C ASP A 87 -5.87 16.01 -13.05
N GLN A 88 -6.17 16.59 -14.22
CA GLN A 88 -5.14 17.04 -15.18
C GLN A 88 -4.55 18.41 -14.82
N ASP A 89 -5.24 19.19 -14.02
CA ASP A 89 -4.78 20.51 -13.59
C ASP A 89 -3.69 20.37 -12.52
N PHE A 90 -3.83 19.39 -11.65
CA PHE A 90 -2.86 19.09 -10.58
C PHE A 90 -1.93 17.90 -10.87
N ASN A 91 -2.11 17.23 -12.03
CA ASN A 91 -1.39 15.99 -12.36
C ASN A 91 -1.55 14.93 -11.28
N SER A 92 -2.77 14.70 -10.82
CA SER A 92 -3.04 13.78 -9.73
C SER A 92 -4.03 12.67 -10.08
N LEU A 93 -4.03 11.62 -9.26
CA LEU A 93 -5.09 10.62 -9.14
C LEU A 93 -5.89 10.93 -7.88
N ILE A 94 -7.20 11.02 -8.03
CA ILE A 94 -8.15 11.15 -6.92
C ILE A 94 -8.84 9.81 -6.74
N ILE A 95 -8.75 9.25 -5.56
CA ILE A 95 -9.27 7.94 -5.18
C ILE A 95 -10.37 8.17 -4.15
N SER A 96 -11.60 7.77 -4.50
CA SER A 96 -12.73 7.79 -3.56
C SER A 96 -12.84 6.43 -2.88
N MET A 97 -12.98 6.44 -1.58
CA MET A 97 -12.98 5.25 -0.74
C MET A 97 -13.81 5.46 0.54
N ASP A 98 -13.94 4.41 1.33
CA ASP A 98 -14.42 4.48 2.71
C ASP A 98 -13.58 3.55 3.57
N SER A 99 -13.07 4.05 4.69
CA SER A 99 -12.33 3.24 5.64
C SER A 99 -13.11 3.09 6.95
N SER A 100 -13.47 1.86 7.28
CA SER A 100 -14.16 1.51 8.53
C SER A 100 -13.22 1.39 9.73
N GLY A 101 -11.92 1.40 9.49
CA GLY A 101 -10.88 1.25 10.52
C GLY A 101 -9.50 1.63 10.02
N THR A 102 -8.48 1.43 10.86
CA THR A 102 -7.09 1.55 10.40
C THR A 102 -6.76 0.44 9.41
N GLY A 103 -6.10 0.79 8.32
CA GLY A 103 -5.77 -0.16 7.27
C GLY A 103 -4.61 0.29 6.40
N ILE A 104 -4.41 -0.42 5.31
CA ILE A 104 -3.39 -0.12 4.32
C ILE A 104 -4.01 -0.27 2.94
N LEU A 105 -3.79 0.74 2.10
CA LEU A 105 -4.03 0.67 0.66
C LEU A 105 -2.67 0.53 -0.04
N SER A 106 -2.51 -0.53 -0.82
CA SER A 106 -1.39 -0.65 -1.76
C SER A 106 -1.90 -0.47 -3.19
N LEU A 107 -1.24 0.40 -3.95
CA LEU A 107 -1.57 0.70 -5.34
C LEU A 107 -0.36 0.45 -6.22
N THR A 108 -0.54 -0.31 -7.31
CA THR A 108 0.47 -0.47 -8.35
C THR A 108 0.09 0.40 -9.54
N ILE A 109 0.75 1.53 -9.66
CA ILE A 109 0.44 2.60 -10.61
C ILE A 109 1.37 2.46 -11.83
N PRO A 110 0.83 2.21 -13.04
CA PRO A 110 1.61 2.29 -14.26
C PRO A 110 2.15 3.72 -14.47
N ARG A 111 3.42 3.86 -14.83
CA ARG A 111 4.04 5.17 -15.11
C ARG A 111 3.41 5.90 -16.30
N THR A 112 2.68 5.18 -17.14
CA THR A 112 1.88 5.76 -18.22
C THR A 112 0.65 6.49 -17.70
N ILE A 113 0.17 6.14 -16.52
CA ILE A 113 -1.01 6.72 -15.87
C ILE A 113 -0.61 7.90 -14.99
N LEU A 114 0.28 7.69 -14.04
CA LEU A 114 0.82 8.73 -13.17
C LEU A 114 2.30 8.44 -12.93
N ASP A 115 3.10 9.48 -13.04
CA ASP A 115 4.53 9.43 -12.74
C ASP A 115 4.97 10.70 -12.03
N SER A 116 6.03 10.61 -11.25
CA SER A 116 6.69 11.75 -10.64
C SER A 116 8.17 11.70 -11.00
N THR A 117 8.61 12.73 -11.73
CA THR A 117 9.98 12.87 -12.19
C THR A 117 10.41 14.32 -12.14
N PHE A 118 11.68 14.55 -11.78
CA PHE A 118 12.33 15.84 -11.82
C PHE A 118 13.68 15.74 -12.55
N GLU A 119 13.91 16.59 -13.54
CA GLU A 119 15.13 16.59 -14.38
C GLU A 119 15.48 15.21 -14.97
N GLY A 120 14.46 14.40 -15.29
CA GLY A 120 14.62 13.07 -15.88
C GLY A 120 14.93 11.94 -14.89
N ASN A 121 14.98 12.24 -13.60
CA ASN A 121 15.10 11.25 -12.54
C ASN A 121 13.75 11.05 -11.83
N ASP A 122 13.59 9.91 -11.20
CA ASP A 122 12.42 9.66 -10.35
C ASP A 122 12.42 10.64 -9.18
N ASP A 123 11.24 11.15 -8.88
CA ASP A 123 10.97 12.04 -7.76
C ASP A 123 9.83 11.46 -6.91
N ASP A 124 9.69 11.93 -5.68
CA ASP A 124 8.67 11.46 -4.76
C ASP A 124 7.28 11.94 -5.20
N PHE A 125 6.26 11.11 -4.94
CA PHE A 125 4.88 11.56 -5.00
C PHE A 125 4.53 12.39 -3.77
N ILE A 126 3.58 13.32 -3.93
CA ILE A 126 2.87 13.89 -2.80
C ILE A 126 1.59 13.08 -2.62
N VAL A 127 1.35 12.59 -1.43
CA VAL A 127 0.13 11.81 -1.09
C VAL A 127 -0.61 12.54 0.01
N LEU A 128 -1.91 12.73 -0.20
CA LEU A 128 -2.81 13.32 0.78
C LEU A 128 -3.96 12.35 1.04
N VAL A 129 -4.39 12.23 2.28
CA VAL A 129 -5.60 11.53 2.71
C VAL A 129 -6.49 12.54 3.42
N ASP A 130 -7.65 12.82 2.85
CA ASP A 130 -8.58 13.85 3.32
C ASP A 130 -7.90 15.23 3.47
N GLY A 131 -6.87 15.51 2.64
CA GLY A 131 -6.10 16.75 2.63
C GLY A 131 -4.89 16.77 3.58
N ASP A 132 -4.69 15.76 4.39
CA ASP A 132 -3.55 15.64 5.30
C ASP A 132 -2.49 14.65 4.75
N GLU A 133 -1.21 14.86 5.07
CA GLU A 133 -0.14 13.94 4.68
C GLU A 133 -0.19 12.67 5.54
N PRO A 134 -0.44 11.47 4.92
CA PRO A 134 -0.43 10.22 5.64
C PRO A 134 1.00 9.67 5.79
N LEU A 135 1.15 8.63 6.58
CA LEU A 135 2.34 7.78 6.47
C LEU A 135 2.19 6.90 5.21
N PHE A 136 3.10 7.06 4.26
CA PHE A 136 3.16 6.21 3.07
C PHE A 136 4.59 5.83 2.70
N TYR A 137 4.74 4.80 1.88
CA TYR A 137 6.02 4.33 1.38
C TYR A 137 5.88 3.92 -0.08
N GLU A 138 6.88 4.24 -0.89
CA GLU A 138 7.06 3.58 -2.17
C GLU A 138 7.77 2.24 -1.93
N ILE A 139 7.00 1.15 -2.00
CA ILE A 139 7.49 -0.20 -1.70
C ILE A 139 8.10 -0.91 -2.90
N LYS A 140 7.82 -0.40 -4.11
CA LYS A 140 8.40 -0.92 -5.34
C LYS A 140 8.46 0.17 -6.40
N ASN A 141 9.62 0.26 -7.05
CA ASN A 141 9.87 1.18 -8.15
C ASN A 141 10.50 0.38 -9.30
N THR A 142 9.85 0.37 -10.45
CA THR A 142 10.29 -0.32 -11.66
C THR A 142 10.26 0.62 -12.85
N TYR A 143 10.80 0.15 -13.99
CA TYR A 143 10.72 0.89 -15.25
C TYR A 143 9.27 1.20 -15.70
N SER A 144 8.31 0.35 -15.37
CA SER A 144 6.93 0.46 -15.86
C SER A 144 5.89 0.82 -14.79
N HIS A 145 6.17 0.57 -13.52
CA HIS A 145 5.21 0.73 -12.43
C HIS A 145 5.89 1.23 -11.17
N ARG A 146 5.11 1.96 -10.38
CA ARG A 146 5.46 2.37 -9.01
C ARG A 146 4.39 1.85 -8.05
N THR A 147 4.77 1.22 -6.96
CA THR A 147 3.84 0.68 -5.98
C THR A 147 3.95 1.46 -4.67
N LEU A 148 2.85 2.08 -4.27
CA LEU A 148 2.74 2.83 -3.03
C LEU A 148 1.97 2.00 -1.99
N SER A 149 2.38 2.12 -0.75
CA SER A 149 1.68 1.60 0.42
C SER A 149 1.30 2.77 1.32
N ILE A 150 -0.01 3.03 1.46
CA ILE A 150 -0.56 4.21 2.13
C ILE A 150 -1.32 3.75 3.36
N GLN A 151 -1.02 4.34 4.50
CA GLN A 151 -1.70 4.04 5.75
C GLN A 151 -3.04 4.79 5.82
N LEU A 152 -4.10 4.05 6.13
CA LEU A 152 -5.46 4.57 6.27
C LEU A 152 -5.83 4.73 7.74
N GLN A 153 -6.64 5.73 8.02
CA GLN A 153 -7.29 5.92 9.32
C GLN A 153 -8.79 5.66 9.19
N SER A 154 -9.44 5.40 10.30
CA SER A 154 -10.89 5.23 10.31
C SER A 154 -11.59 6.52 9.86
N GLY A 155 -12.48 6.41 8.89
CA GLY A 155 -13.22 7.52 8.33
C GLY A 155 -12.52 8.23 7.17
N SER A 156 -11.41 7.69 6.62
CA SER A 156 -10.81 8.25 5.40
C SER A 156 -11.72 8.03 4.21
N GLU A 157 -11.95 9.09 3.42
CA GLU A 157 -12.90 9.12 2.29
C GLU A 157 -12.22 9.38 0.95
N GLU A 158 -11.10 10.11 0.95
CA GLU A 158 -10.41 10.51 -0.28
C GLU A 158 -8.89 10.40 -0.14
N ILE A 159 -8.26 9.94 -1.21
CA ILE A 159 -6.79 9.97 -1.34
C ILE A 159 -6.46 10.69 -2.64
N GLU A 160 -5.58 11.69 -2.55
CA GLU A 160 -4.97 12.33 -3.70
C GLU A 160 -3.50 11.95 -3.81
N ILE A 161 -3.08 11.48 -5.00
CA ILE A 161 -1.69 11.16 -5.31
C ILE A 161 -1.25 12.09 -6.43
N ILE A 162 -0.36 13.01 -6.11
CA ILE A 162 0.11 14.06 -7.01
C ILE A 162 1.50 13.68 -7.53
N GLY A 163 1.65 13.74 -8.85
CA GLY A 163 2.92 13.53 -9.53
C GLY A 163 3.32 14.74 -10.37
N SER A 164 4.27 14.53 -11.25
CA SER A 164 4.66 15.54 -12.24
C SER A 164 3.92 15.39 -13.58
N LYS A 165 3.27 14.23 -13.79
CA LYS A 165 2.58 13.89 -15.03
C LYS A 165 1.46 12.90 -14.77
N VAL A 166 0.28 13.16 -15.34
CA VAL A 166 -0.87 12.24 -15.35
C VAL A 166 -1.32 11.96 -16.78
N ILE A 167 -1.93 10.80 -17.03
CA ILE A 167 -2.54 10.44 -18.32
C ILE A 167 -3.58 11.50 -18.70
N ARG A 168 -3.57 11.88 -19.97
CA ARG A 168 -4.55 12.82 -20.55
C ARG A 168 -5.53 12.05 -21.41
N ASN A 169 -6.80 12.26 -21.17
CA ASN A 169 -7.92 11.70 -21.92
C ASN A 169 -8.17 12.52 -23.19
#